data_0ab22397b330826306960b37c578fc2c
#
_entry.id   0ab22397b330826306960b37c578fc2c
#
_cell.length_a   1.000
_cell.length_b   1.000
_cell.length_c   1.000
_cell.angle_alpha   90.00
_cell.angle_beta   90.00
_cell.angle_gamma   90.00
#
_symmetry.space_group_name_H-M   'P 1'
#
loop_
_entity.id
_entity.type
_entity.pdbx_description
1 polymer ?
#
loop_
_entity_poly.entity_id
_entity_poly.type
_entity_poly.pdbx_seq_one_letter_code
_entity_poly.pdbx_strand_id
1 'polypeptide(L)'
;MELLQPSSTEQATGALGNGSRALAGGTELVPLLRDGLVKAETLVQISHVVPRGIDGDRIGAGTTLAELEVAMKIPQVLREAATKAASPQLRSMGTIGGNLLQATRCWYWRLGFDCWLHGGEQCFAKDGAHREHAVFGNEQCASAHPSDIAAALVALGATLRTTRRELAVGDLYRLPTAENRDITTLAPDELILELDVPQPEASTYLKAMDRRKWAFPIVGVAAARYSGEVRIALAGVAPIPWMLESATALEDATPLPGTAYKVEIAGALVRRALAEIAEPTR
;
A
#
# COMPACT_ATOMS: atom_id res chain seq x y z
N MET A 1 -9.78 -26.92 -1.72
CA MET A 1 -9.93 -25.48 -2.00
C MET A 1 -10.95 -25.34 -3.13
N GLU A 2 -12.02 -24.62 -2.89
CA GLU A 2 -13.12 -24.37 -3.83
C GLU A 2 -12.94 -22.98 -4.48
N LEU A 3 -13.42 -22.79 -5.70
CA LEU A 3 -13.49 -21.49 -6.37
C LEU A 3 -14.95 -21.12 -6.61
N LEU A 4 -15.41 -20.06 -5.95
CA LEU A 4 -16.74 -19.48 -6.15
C LEU A 4 -16.65 -18.29 -7.10
N GLN A 5 -17.63 -18.16 -7.99
CA GLN A 5 -17.77 -17.08 -8.95
C GLN A 5 -19.11 -16.36 -8.73
N PRO A 6 -19.18 -15.45 -7.77
CA PRO A 6 -20.39 -14.71 -7.49
C PRO A 6 -20.79 -13.82 -8.68
N SER A 7 -22.08 -13.60 -8.85
CA SER A 7 -22.63 -12.73 -9.89
C SER A 7 -22.95 -11.31 -9.40
N SER A 8 -22.83 -11.06 -8.09
CA SER A 8 -23.03 -9.74 -7.49
C SER A 8 -22.09 -9.51 -6.30
N THR A 9 -21.96 -8.26 -5.90
CA THR A 9 -21.17 -7.86 -4.72
C THR A 9 -21.73 -8.46 -3.43
N GLU A 10 -23.06 -8.54 -3.31
CA GLU A 10 -23.77 -9.12 -2.15
C GLU A 10 -23.48 -10.62 -2.04
N GLN A 11 -23.49 -11.34 -3.16
CA GLN A 11 -23.11 -12.76 -3.17
C GLN A 11 -21.64 -12.94 -2.80
N ALA A 12 -20.76 -12.03 -3.29
CA ALA A 12 -19.34 -12.08 -2.96
C ALA A 12 -19.11 -11.87 -1.46
N THR A 13 -19.68 -10.83 -0.87
CA THR A 13 -19.56 -10.55 0.56
C THR A 13 -20.18 -11.64 1.43
N GLY A 14 -21.33 -12.20 1.03
CA GLY A 14 -21.97 -13.33 1.71
C GLY A 14 -21.13 -14.62 1.70
N ALA A 15 -20.24 -14.77 0.72
CA ALA A 15 -19.33 -15.92 0.62
C ALA A 15 -17.96 -15.67 1.30
N LEU A 16 -17.67 -14.44 1.70
CA LEU A 16 -16.46 -14.07 2.44
C LEU A 16 -16.66 -14.27 3.95
N GLY A 17 -15.56 -14.55 4.66
CA GLY A 17 -15.54 -14.78 6.10
C GLY A 17 -14.46 -15.78 6.48
N ASN A 18 -14.69 -16.54 7.55
CA ASN A 18 -13.72 -17.53 8.03
C ASN A 18 -13.46 -18.61 6.98
N GLY A 19 -12.18 -18.85 6.67
CA GLY A 19 -11.77 -19.88 5.71
C GLY A 19 -11.85 -19.46 4.23
N SER A 20 -12.44 -18.31 3.90
CA SER A 20 -12.50 -17.80 2.53
C SER A 20 -11.58 -16.61 2.29
N ARG A 21 -11.21 -16.35 1.01
CA ARG A 21 -10.40 -15.23 0.59
C ARG A 21 -10.87 -14.64 -0.73
N ALA A 22 -10.92 -13.32 -0.81
CA ALA A 22 -11.23 -12.59 -2.05
C ALA A 22 -10.09 -12.74 -3.06
N LEU A 23 -10.39 -13.18 -4.27
CA LEU A 23 -9.45 -13.32 -5.38
C LEU A 23 -9.77 -12.30 -6.47
N ALA A 24 -8.94 -11.25 -6.59
CA ALA A 24 -8.92 -10.32 -7.71
C ALA A 24 -7.89 -10.79 -8.76
N GLY A 25 -6.84 -10.01 -9.02
CA GLY A 25 -5.77 -10.36 -9.96
C GLY A 25 -4.82 -11.49 -9.51
N GLY A 26 -4.90 -11.95 -8.28
CA GLY A 26 -4.12 -13.09 -7.75
C GLY A 26 -2.63 -12.84 -7.51
N THR A 27 -2.10 -11.69 -7.91
CA THR A 27 -0.66 -11.38 -7.88
C THR A 27 -0.03 -11.38 -6.49
N GLU A 28 -0.84 -11.25 -5.45
CA GLU A 28 -0.43 -11.36 -4.05
C GLU A 28 -0.95 -12.66 -3.41
N LEU A 29 -2.25 -12.93 -3.51
CA LEU A 29 -2.87 -14.06 -2.81
C LEU A 29 -2.34 -15.41 -3.27
N VAL A 30 -2.17 -15.62 -4.58
CA VAL A 30 -1.71 -16.91 -5.12
C VAL A 30 -0.31 -17.28 -4.63
N PRO A 31 0.71 -16.39 -4.66
CA PRO A 31 2.00 -16.66 -4.02
C PRO A 31 1.89 -16.98 -2.52
N LEU A 32 1.05 -16.25 -1.76
CA LEU A 32 0.87 -16.50 -0.31
C LEU A 32 0.28 -17.87 -0.03
N LEU A 33 -0.69 -18.31 -0.84
CA LEU A 33 -1.28 -19.66 -0.74
C LEU A 33 -0.26 -20.75 -1.10
N ARG A 34 0.48 -20.56 -2.21
CA ARG A 34 1.53 -21.50 -2.66
C ARG A 34 2.61 -21.69 -1.60
N ASP A 35 3.02 -20.59 -0.96
CA ASP A 35 4.09 -20.58 0.02
C ASP A 35 3.58 -20.97 1.44
N GLY A 36 2.27 -21.27 1.58
CA GLY A 36 1.64 -21.72 2.85
C GLY A 36 1.48 -20.63 3.91
N LEU A 37 1.68 -19.36 3.54
CA LEU A 37 1.60 -18.21 4.44
C LEU A 37 0.17 -17.79 4.75
N VAL A 38 -0.76 -18.14 3.86
CA VAL A 38 -2.20 -17.93 4.03
C VAL A 38 -2.90 -19.24 3.70
N LYS A 39 -3.94 -19.54 4.46
CA LYS A 39 -4.83 -20.69 4.18
C LYS A 39 -6.16 -20.18 3.65
N ALA A 40 -6.74 -20.91 2.73
CA ALA A 40 -8.09 -20.72 2.25
C ALA A 40 -8.73 -22.07 1.90
N GLU A 41 -9.95 -22.30 2.36
CA GLU A 41 -10.79 -23.41 1.92
C GLU A 41 -11.53 -23.01 0.63
N THR A 42 -11.90 -21.72 0.55
CA THR A 42 -12.66 -21.16 -0.56
C THR A 42 -12.01 -19.88 -1.08
N LEU A 43 -11.88 -19.76 -2.40
CA LEU A 43 -11.54 -18.53 -3.09
C LEU A 43 -12.80 -17.92 -3.69
N VAL A 44 -13.06 -16.66 -3.40
CA VAL A 44 -14.19 -15.91 -3.95
C VAL A 44 -13.65 -14.99 -5.04
N GLN A 45 -13.92 -15.31 -6.30
CA GLN A 45 -13.45 -14.51 -7.44
C GLN A 45 -14.27 -13.23 -7.55
N ILE A 46 -13.63 -12.08 -7.28
CA ILE A 46 -14.30 -10.77 -7.23
C ILE A 46 -14.07 -9.91 -8.48
N SER A 47 -13.28 -10.36 -9.43
CA SER A 47 -12.86 -9.56 -10.59
C SER A 47 -14.00 -9.08 -11.49
N HIS A 48 -15.16 -9.76 -11.45
CA HIS A 48 -16.33 -9.43 -12.25
C HIS A 48 -17.40 -8.64 -11.48
N VAL A 49 -17.28 -8.55 -10.16
CA VAL A 49 -18.31 -7.92 -9.31
C VAL A 49 -17.82 -6.62 -8.65
N VAL A 50 -16.49 -6.42 -8.59
CA VAL A 50 -15.92 -5.18 -8.10
C VAL A 50 -15.79 -4.20 -9.28
N PRO A 51 -16.19 -2.92 -9.13
CA PRO A 51 -16.07 -1.91 -10.17
C PRO A 51 -14.65 -1.78 -10.72
N ARG A 52 -14.54 -1.55 -12.03
CA ARG A 52 -13.27 -1.35 -12.74
C ARG A 52 -13.41 -0.16 -13.71
N GLY A 53 -12.34 0.58 -13.88
CA GLY A 53 -12.28 1.74 -14.76
C GLY A 53 -12.09 3.04 -13.99
N ILE A 54 -11.94 4.12 -14.73
CA ILE A 54 -11.68 5.47 -14.23
C ILE A 54 -12.73 6.39 -14.84
N ASP A 55 -13.49 7.09 -13.98
CA ASP A 55 -14.51 8.06 -14.38
C ASP A 55 -14.34 9.33 -13.54
N GLY A 56 -13.78 10.38 -14.16
CA GLY A 56 -13.41 11.61 -13.46
C GLY A 56 -12.38 11.30 -12.35
N ASP A 57 -12.71 11.69 -11.12
CA ASP A 57 -11.89 11.47 -9.94
C ASP A 57 -12.14 10.10 -9.29
N ARG A 58 -13.10 9.32 -9.84
CA ARG A 58 -13.50 8.02 -9.31
C ARG A 58 -12.75 6.88 -10.00
N ILE A 59 -12.17 5.96 -9.21
CA ILE A 59 -11.42 4.80 -9.69
C ILE A 59 -12.01 3.54 -9.06
N GLY A 60 -12.49 2.60 -9.88
CA GLY A 60 -12.96 1.30 -9.41
C GLY A 60 -11.82 0.46 -8.84
N ALA A 61 -12.05 -0.25 -7.72
CA ALA A 61 -11.01 -1.01 -7.03
C ALA A 61 -10.45 -2.20 -7.86
N GLY A 62 -11.20 -2.65 -8.88
CA GLY A 62 -10.78 -3.65 -9.87
C GLY A 62 -9.89 -3.10 -10.98
N THR A 63 -9.64 -1.77 -11.04
CA THR A 63 -8.75 -1.15 -12.03
C THR A 63 -7.33 -1.63 -11.84
N THR A 64 -6.68 -2.05 -12.91
CA THR A 64 -5.31 -2.58 -12.87
C THR A 64 -4.28 -1.45 -12.77
N LEU A 65 -3.10 -1.76 -12.23
CA LEU A 65 -2.00 -0.80 -12.17
C LEU A 65 -1.52 -0.39 -13.58
N ALA A 66 -1.68 -1.26 -14.58
CA ALA A 66 -1.36 -0.93 -15.98
C ALA A 66 -2.33 0.12 -16.55
N GLU A 67 -3.61 0.07 -16.18
CA GLU A 67 -4.58 1.11 -16.56
C GLU A 67 -4.27 2.44 -15.89
N LEU A 68 -3.86 2.43 -14.61
CA LEU A 68 -3.42 3.66 -13.91
C LEU A 68 -2.16 4.26 -14.55
N GLU A 69 -1.19 3.42 -14.95
CA GLU A 69 0.08 3.86 -15.56
C GLU A 69 -0.14 4.75 -16.79
N VAL A 70 -1.15 4.44 -17.60
CA VAL A 70 -1.44 5.15 -18.86
C VAL A 70 -2.57 6.19 -18.74
N ALA A 71 -3.21 6.31 -17.62
CA ALA A 71 -4.35 7.21 -17.40
C ALA A 71 -3.89 8.66 -17.22
N MET A 72 -4.01 9.47 -18.27
CA MET A 72 -3.54 10.87 -18.26
C MET A 72 -4.39 11.82 -17.39
N LYS A 73 -5.61 11.41 -17.02
CA LYS A 73 -6.55 12.25 -16.26
C LYS A 73 -6.43 12.09 -14.74
N ILE A 74 -5.70 11.08 -14.25
CA ILE A 74 -5.46 10.93 -12.81
C ILE A 74 -4.25 11.76 -12.36
N PRO A 75 -4.11 12.06 -11.05
CA PRO A 75 -2.96 12.78 -10.51
C PRO A 75 -1.63 12.17 -10.91
N GLN A 76 -0.64 13.01 -11.22
CA GLN A 76 0.69 12.58 -11.65
C GLN A 76 1.34 11.63 -10.63
N VAL A 77 1.26 11.94 -9.34
CA VAL A 77 1.81 11.11 -8.26
C VAL A 77 1.30 9.67 -8.31
N LEU A 78 0.01 9.47 -8.60
CA LEU A 78 -0.59 8.13 -8.68
C LEU A 78 -0.14 7.37 -9.93
N ARG A 79 -0.07 8.05 -11.07
CA ARG A 79 0.44 7.48 -12.32
C ARG A 79 1.92 7.08 -12.19
N GLU A 80 2.75 7.94 -11.61
CA GLU A 80 4.16 7.66 -11.37
C GLU A 80 4.37 6.51 -10.39
N ALA A 81 3.58 6.45 -9.31
CA ALA A 81 3.58 5.33 -8.39
C ALA A 81 3.22 4.01 -9.09
N ALA A 82 2.19 4.02 -9.96
CA ALA A 82 1.80 2.86 -10.75
C ALA A 82 2.93 2.40 -11.70
N THR A 83 3.55 3.34 -12.41
CA THR A 83 4.67 3.05 -13.34
C THR A 83 5.87 2.40 -12.63
N LYS A 84 6.14 2.82 -11.38
CA LYS A 84 7.27 2.34 -10.58
C LYS A 84 6.94 1.09 -9.75
N ALA A 85 5.66 0.69 -9.68
CA ALA A 85 5.22 -0.51 -8.98
C ALA A 85 5.39 -1.75 -9.87
N ALA A 86 5.89 -2.84 -9.30
CA ALA A 86 5.95 -4.17 -9.89
C ALA A 86 6.50 -4.25 -11.36
N SER A 87 6.42 -5.41 -11.99
CA SER A 87 6.73 -5.59 -13.43
C SER A 87 5.50 -5.27 -14.30
N PRO A 88 5.66 -5.00 -15.61
CA PRO A 88 4.53 -4.79 -16.52
C PRO A 88 3.51 -5.94 -16.48
N GLN A 89 3.97 -7.19 -16.39
CA GLN A 89 3.12 -8.38 -16.32
C GLN A 89 2.30 -8.39 -15.02
N LEU A 90 2.92 -8.04 -13.89
CA LEU A 90 2.21 -7.94 -12.62
C LEU A 90 1.24 -6.76 -12.62
N ARG A 91 1.60 -5.62 -13.22
CA ARG A 91 0.69 -4.47 -13.33
C ARG A 91 -0.55 -4.76 -14.16
N SER A 92 -0.45 -5.60 -15.20
CA SER A 92 -1.62 -5.97 -16.03
C SER A 92 -2.65 -6.83 -15.29
N MET A 93 -2.27 -7.46 -14.18
CA MET A 93 -3.12 -8.31 -13.37
C MET A 93 -3.45 -7.73 -11.99
N GLY A 94 -2.48 -7.05 -11.37
CA GLY A 94 -2.65 -6.45 -10.04
C GLY A 94 -3.61 -5.27 -10.09
N THR A 95 -4.63 -5.31 -9.22
CA THR A 95 -5.65 -4.26 -9.11
C THR A 95 -5.26 -3.23 -8.04
N ILE A 96 -5.82 -2.00 -8.13
CA ILE A 96 -5.57 -0.97 -7.13
C ILE A 96 -6.05 -1.43 -5.74
N GLY A 97 -7.25 -2.00 -5.61
CA GLY A 97 -7.77 -2.53 -4.35
C GLY A 97 -6.88 -3.65 -3.77
N GLY A 98 -6.46 -4.61 -4.61
CA GLY A 98 -5.52 -5.67 -4.19
C GLY A 98 -4.13 -5.13 -3.81
N ASN A 99 -3.66 -4.07 -4.46
CA ASN A 99 -2.38 -3.44 -4.14
C ASN A 99 -2.40 -2.73 -2.77
N LEU A 100 -3.52 -2.10 -2.40
CA LEU A 100 -3.70 -1.51 -1.07
C LEU A 100 -3.62 -2.57 0.04
N LEU A 101 -4.12 -3.77 -0.20
CA LEU A 101 -4.23 -4.87 0.77
C LEU A 101 -3.05 -5.85 0.71
N GLN A 102 -1.98 -5.54 -0.03
CA GLN A 102 -0.84 -6.44 -0.11
C GLN A 102 -0.11 -6.58 1.23
N ALA A 103 0.34 -7.79 1.53
CA ALA A 103 1.08 -8.09 2.75
C ALA A 103 2.50 -7.51 2.73
N THR A 104 3.11 -7.38 3.91
CA THR A 104 4.50 -6.95 4.06
C THR A 104 5.47 -7.78 3.24
N ARG A 105 6.64 -7.21 2.90
CA ARG A 105 7.76 -7.90 2.24
C ARG A 105 8.85 -8.32 3.23
N CYS A 106 8.60 -8.19 4.53
CA CYS A 106 9.50 -8.68 5.55
C CYS A 106 9.84 -10.16 5.30
N TRP A 107 11.12 -10.48 5.13
CA TRP A 107 11.56 -11.85 4.82
C TRP A 107 11.28 -12.82 5.96
N TYR A 108 11.33 -12.41 7.23
CA TYR A 108 10.96 -13.27 8.35
C TYR A 108 9.49 -13.71 8.23
N TRP A 109 8.60 -12.77 7.94
CA TRP A 109 7.19 -13.08 7.71
C TRP A 109 7.02 -13.96 6.47
N ARG A 110 7.70 -13.63 5.35
CA ARG A 110 7.59 -14.36 4.07
C ARG A 110 8.20 -15.75 4.09
N LEU A 111 9.16 -16.02 4.96
CA LEU A 111 9.77 -17.32 5.15
C LEU A 111 9.06 -18.17 6.23
N GLY A 112 7.93 -17.69 6.78
CA GLY A 112 7.11 -18.46 7.72
C GLY A 112 7.68 -18.54 9.12
N PHE A 113 8.59 -17.63 9.52
CA PHE A 113 9.02 -17.56 10.91
C PHE A 113 7.83 -17.29 11.83
N ASP A 114 7.83 -17.91 13.00
CA ASP A 114 6.88 -17.61 14.08
C ASP A 114 7.20 -16.25 14.71
N CYS A 115 7.12 -15.22 13.88
CA CYS A 115 7.40 -13.85 14.27
C CYS A 115 6.17 -13.20 14.91
N TRP A 116 6.38 -12.06 15.57
CA TRP A 116 5.31 -11.33 16.25
C TRP A 116 4.09 -11.08 15.35
N LEU A 117 4.27 -10.72 14.09
CA LEU A 117 3.15 -10.47 13.15
C LEU A 117 2.43 -11.77 12.73
N HIS A 118 3.07 -12.94 12.85
CA HIS A 118 2.46 -14.26 12.65
C HIS A 118 1.79 -14.84 13.90
N GLY A 119 1.83 -14.14 15.04
CA GLY A 119 1.27 -14.63 16.29
C GLY A 119 2.31 -14.99 17.34
N GLY A 120 3.61 -15.06 16.98
CA GLY A 120 4.71 -15.31 17.90
C GLY A 120 4.98 -14.16 18.88
N GLU A 121 6.04 -14.27 19.67
CA GLU A 121 6.32 -13.34 20.76
C GLU A 121 7.26 -12.20 20.38
N GLN A 122 8.12 -12.38 19.36
CA GLN A 122 9.17 -11.42 19.03
C GLN A 122 9.22 -11.05 17.53
N CYS A 123 9.67 -9.83 17.26
CA CYS A 123 10.01 -9.40 15.92
C CYS A 123 11.48 -9.71 15.63
N PHE A 124 11.75 -10.79 14.88
CA PHE A 124 13.13 -11.21 14.55
C PHE A 124 13.94 -10.18 13.80
N ALA A 125 13.28 -9.20 13.13
CA ALA A 125 14.00 -8.15 12.45
C ALA A 125 14.71 -7.18 13.41
N LYS A 126 14.29 -7.07 14.67
CA LYS A 126 14.89 -6.11 15.61
C LYS A 126 16.33 -6.48 15.95
N ASP A 127 16.59 -7.78 16.13
CA ASP A 127 17.91 -8.30 16.52
C ASP A 127 18.66 -8.99 15.37
N GLY A 128 17.95 -9.24 14.26
CA GLY A 128 18.49 -9.94 13.10
C GLY A 128 18.80 -9.02 11.91
N ALA A 129 18.72 -9.58 10.70
CA ALA A 129 18.89 -8.82 9.47
C ALA A 129 17.68 -7.90 9.24
N HIS A 130 17.88 -6.58 9.17
CA HIS A 130 16.80 -5.60 9.11
C HIS A 130 17.03 -4.43 8.13
N ARG A 131 17.98 -4.56 7.23
CA ARG A 131 18.37 -3.47 6.32
C ARG A 131 17.20 -2.81 5.58
N GLU A 132 16.14 -3.55 5.22
CA GLU A 132 15.01 -3.04 4.45
C GLU A 132 13.77 -2.75 5.32
N HIS A 133 13.89 -2.85 6.64
CA HIS A 133 12.78 -2.71 7.57
C HIS A 133 12.44 -1.25 7.89
N ALA A 134 11.39 -1.07 8.67
CA ALA A 134 10.82 0.23 9.01
C ALA A 134 11.73 1.10 9.88
N VAL A 135 11.54 2.42 9.77
CA VAL A 135 12.19 3.45 10.59
C VAL A 135 11.17 4.29 11.36
N PHE A 136 9.87 4.08 11.11
CA PHE A 136 8.76 4.71 11.84
C PHE A 136 7.77 3.64 12.27
N GLY A 137 7.09 3.85 13.41
CA GLY A 137 6.02 2.98 13.91
C GLY A 137 6.44 1.51 14.04
N ASN A 138 7.70 1.26 14.40
CA ASN A 138 8.33 -0.04 14.38
C ASN A 138 8.46 -0.68 15.78
N GLU A 139 7.75 -0.14 16.78
CA GLU A 139 7.84 -0.56 18.18
C GLU A 139 7.43 -2.01 18.38
N GLN A 140 6.39 -2.48 17.71
CA GLN A 140 5.92 -3.87 17.79
C GLN A 140 6.47 -4.71 16.64
N CYS A 141 6.35 -4.22 15.42
CA CYS A 141 6.75 -4.92 14.21
C CYS A 141 7.53 -3.98 13.29
N ALA A 142 8.75 -4.33 12.97
CA ALA A 142 9.60 -3.52 12.09
C ALA A 142 9.32 -3.75 10.58
N SER A 143 8.21 -4.41 10.20
CA SER A 143 7.89 -4.61 8.78
C SER A 143 7.63 -3.27 8.08
N ALA A 144 7.92 -3.22 6.78
CA ALA A 144 7.63 -2.03 5.98
C ALA A 144 6.50 -2.30 5.00
N HIS A 145 5.54 -1.36 4.90
CA HIS A 145 4.45 -1.42 3.93
C HIS A 145 5.00 -1.19 2.52
N PRO A 146 4.73 -2.10 1.56
CA PRO A 146 5.43 -2.08 0.28
C PRO A 146 4.72 -1.31 -0.84
N SER A 147 3.51 -0.76 -0.60
CA SER A 147 2.69 -0.16 -1.65
C SER A 147 3.08 1.28 -1.96
N ASP A 148 3.59 1.50 -3.16
CA ASP A 148 3.79 2.83 -3.76
C ASP A 148 2.45 3.56 -3.94
N ILE A 149 1.41 2.83 -4.37
CA ILE A 149 0.05 3.33 -4.61
C ILE A 149 -0.59 3.83 -3.32
N ALA A 150 -0.43 3.09 -2.22
CA ALA A 150 -1.00 3.48 -0.94
C ALA A 150 -0.43 4.81 -0.44
N ALA A 151 0.89 5.01 -0.53
CA ALA A 151 1.52 6.27 -0.19
C ALA A 151 1.03 7.42 -1.09
N ALA A 152 0.89 7.19 -2.40
CA ALA A 152 0.35 8.18 -3.33
C ALA A 152 -1.09 8.59 -2.96
N LEU A 153 -1.97 7.63 -2.68
CA LEU A 153 -3.36 7.90 -2.30
C LEU A 153 -3.49 8.59 -0.94
N VAL A 154 -2.64 8.24 0.03
CA VAL A 154 -2.59 8.91 1.34
C VAL A 154 -2.16 10.37 1.17
N ALA A 155 -1.11 10.66 0.40
CA ALA A 155 -0.69 12.03 0.10
C ALA A 155 -1.76 12.84 -0.65
N LEU A 156 -2.52 12.19 -1.52
CA LEU A 156 -3.66 12.81 -2.21
C LEU A 156 -4.86 13.07 -1.29
N GLY A 157 -4.89 12.50 -0.08
CA GLY A 157 -6.08 12.55 0.77
C GLY A 157 -7.28 11.84 0.15
N ALA A 158 -7.03 10.80 -0.63
CA ALA A 158 -8.07 10.02 -1.28
C ALA A 158 -8.97 9.32 -0.24
N THR A 159 -10.25 9.16 -0.59
CA THR A 159 -11.20 8.32 0.17
C THR A 159 -11.49 7.04 -0.59
N LEU A 160 -11.92 6.02 0.12
CA LEU A 160 -12.38 4.78 -0.47
C LEU A 160 -13.77 4.41 0.06
N ARG A 161 -14.57 3.82 -0.81
CA ARG A 161 -15.87 3.26 -0.50
C ARG A 161 -15.77 1.74 -0.50
N THR A 162 -16.22 1.15 0.59
CA THR A 162 -16.34 -0.29 0.74
C THR A 162 -17.79 -0.75 0.60
N THR A 163 -18.03 -2.04 0.75
CA THR A 163 -19.39 -2.61 0.87
C THR A 163 -20.10 -2.19 2.17
N ARG A 164 -19.41 -1.55 3.12
CA ARG A 164 -19.96 -1.22 4.45
C ARG A 164 -19.89 0.25 4.80
N ARG A 165 -18.86 0.98 4.30
CA ARG A 165 -18.55 2.33 4.77
C ARG A 165 -17.70 3.09 3.76
N GLU A 166 -17.58 4.38 4.00
CA GLU A 166 -16.61 5.26 3.36
C GLU A 166 -15.58 5.70 4.40
N LEU A 167 -14.31 5.79 4.02
CA LEU A 167 -13.22 6.20 4.90
C LEU A 167 -12.05 6.79 4.09
N ALA A 168 -11.22 7.60 4.74
CA ALA A 168 -9.95 8.02 4.11
C ALA A 168 -9.04 6.81 3.87
N VAL A 169 -8.24 6.83 2.79
CA VAL A 169 -7.29 5.75 2.53
C VAL A 169 -6.28 5.58 3.67
N GLY A 170 -5.92 6.66 4.37
CA GLY A 170 -5.09 6.59 5.58
C GLY A 170 -5.71 5.74 6.69
N ASP A 171 -7.03 5.82 6.87
CA ASP A 171 -7.78 5.09 7.91
C ASP A 171 -8.02 3.61 7.55
N LEU A 172 -7.70 3.20 6.32
CA LEU A 172 -7.64 1.78 5.96
C LEU A 172 -6.55 1.05 6.76
N TYR A 173 -5.54 1.76 7.23
CA TYR A 173 -4.37 1.21 7.89
C TYR A 173 -4.33 1.56 9.37
N ARG A 174 -3.70 0.69 10.14
CA ARG A 174 -3.37 0.93 11.56
C ARG A 174 -2.02 0.32 11.88
N LEU A 175 -1.32 0.92 12.82
CA LEU A 175 -0.15 0.28 13.40
C LEU A 175 -0.59 -0.95 14.19
N PRO A 176 0.06 -2.10 14.02
CA PRO A 176 -0.31 -3.30 14.74
C PRO A 176 0.04 -3.16 16.23
N THR A 177 -0.86 -3.62 17.10
CA THR A 177 -0.70 -3.61 18.57
C THR A 177 -0.75 -5.03 19.12
N ALA A 178 -0.49 -5.19 20.42
CA ALA A 178 -0.60 -6.49 21.08
C ALA A 178 -2.02 -7.08 21.03
N GLU A 179 -3.03 -6.21 21.09
CA GLU A 179 -4.45 -6.57 21.05
C GLU A 179 -4.94 -6.84 19.62
N ASN A 180 -4.32 -6.19 18.63
CA ASN A 180 -4.70 -6.34 17.23
C ASN A 180 -3.48 -6.22 16.31
N ARG A 181 -3.06 -7.32 15.73
CA ARG A 181 -1.89 -7.43 14.85
C ARG A 181 -2.19 -7.17 13.37
N ASP A 182 -3.47 -6.95 13.00
CA ASP A 182 -3.83 -6.61 11.64
C ASP A 182 -3.36 -5.20 11.28
N ILE A 183 -2.77 -5.06 10.11
CA ILE A 183 -2.30 -3.77 9.57
C ILE A 183 -3.45 -2.99 8.92
N THR A 184 -4.54 -3.66 8.55
CA THR A 184 -5.71 -3.02 7.95
C THR A 184 -6.92 -3.05 8.86
N THR A 185 -7.83 -2.09 8.65
CA THR A 185 -9.11 -1.98 9.38
C THR A 185 -10.26 -2.66 8.64
N LEU A 186 -9.99 -3.28 7.48
CA LEU A 186 -11.00 -3.95 6.66
C LEU A 186 -11.49 -5.21 7.35
N ALA A 187 -12.81 -5.39 7.42
CA ALA A 187 -13.38 -6.63 7.94
C ALA A 187 -13.19 -7.80 6.95
N PRO A 188 -13.17 -9.06 7.42
CA PRO A 188 -12.92 -10.23 6.55
C PRO A 188 -13.91 -10.40 5.39
N ASP A 189 -15.12 -9.89 5.55
CA ASP A 189 -16.23 -9.92 4.57
C ASP A 189 -16.52 -8.54 3.96
N GLU A 190 -15.59 -7.60 4.06
CA GLU A 190 -15.67 -6.25 3.51
C GLU A 190 -14.83 -6.14 2.24
N LEU A 191 -15.40 -5.58 1.17
CA LEU A 191 -14.72 -5.36 -0.11
C LEU A 191 -14.55 -3.87 -0.38
N ILE A 192 -13.37 -3.47 -0.86
CA ILE A 192 -13.16 -2.14 -1.44
C ILE A 192 -13.83 -2.11 -2.82
N LEU A 193 -14.67 -1.12 -3.08
CA LEU A 193 -15.39 -0.96 -4.34
C LEU A 193 -14.77 0.12 -5.21
N GLU A 194 -14.57 1.31 -4.68
CA GLU A 194 -14.14 2.49 -5.41
C GLU A 194 -13.26 3.39 -4.55
N LEU A 195 -12.51 4.25 -5.21
CA LEU A 195 -11.73 5.32 -4.61
C LEU A 195 -12.13 6.65 -5.25
N ASP A 196 -12.30 7.69 -4.45
CA ASP A 196 -12.38 9.08 -4.90
C ASP A 196 -11.00 9.74 -4.68
N VAL A 197 -10.42 10.23 -5.77
CA VAL A 197 -9.02 10.67 -5.82
C VAL A 197 -8.97 12.15 -6.18
N PRO A 198 -8.75 13.05 -5.19
CA PRO A 198 -8.71 14.49 -5.44
C PRO A 198 -7.58 14.89 -6.40
N GLN A 199 -7.82 15.91 -7.23
CA GLN A 199 -6.84 16.48 -8.15
C GLN A 199 -6.01 17.57 -7.44
N PRO A 200 -4.70 17.39 -7.25
CA PRO A 200 -3.82 18.42 -6.72
C PRO A 200 -3.39 19.41 -7.82
N GLU A 201 -2.92 20.59 -7.44
CA GLU A 201 -2.30 21.56 -8.34
C GLU A 201 -0.96 21.06 -8.90
N ALA A 202 -0.20 20.37 -8.07
CA ALA A 202 1.05 19.70 -8.46
C ALA A 202 1.26 18.47 -7.60
N SER A 203 1.88 17.43 -8.17
CA SER A 203 2.19 16.22 -7.41
C SER A 203 3.32 15.42 -8.06
N THR A 204 4.07 14.66 -7.27
CA THR A 204 5.14 13.78 -7.76
C THR A 204 5.31 12.56 -6.87
N TYR A 205 5.84 11.48 -7.46
CA TYR A 205 6.26 10.29 -6.74
C TYR A 205 7.72 9.95 -7.04
N LEU A 206 8.57 10.04 -6.02
CA LEU A 206 9.97 9.66 -6.09
C LEU A 206 10.22 8.36 -5.33
N LYS A 207 11.15 7.53 -5.85
CA LYS A 207 11.42 6.21 -5.29
C LYS A 207 12.90 5.86 -5.35
N ALA A 208 13.47 5.52 -4.21
CA ALA A 208 14.74 4.82 -4.11
C ALA A 208 14.48 3.30 -4.03
N MET A 209 15.24 2.52 -4.80
CA MET A 209 15.14 1.06 -4.86
C MET A 209 16.49 0.43 -5.16
N ASP A 210 16.69 -0.84 -4.79
CA ASP A 210 17.97 -1.55 -4.95
C ASP A 210 18.37 -1.77 -6.42
N ARG A 211 17.41 -1.78 -7.32
CA ARG A 211 17.63 -1.95 -8.76
C ARG A 211 16.70 -1.02 -9.55
N ARG A 212 17.10 -0.72 -10.78
CA ARG A 212 16.42 0.28 -11.62
C ARG A 212 14.93 0.02 -11.88
N LYS A 213 14.48 -1.24 -11.83
CA LYS A 213 13.10 -1.63 -12.11
C LYS A 213 12.70 -2.81 -11.24
N TRP A 214 11.38 -2.96 -11.01
CA TRP A 214 10.76 -4.13 -10.37
C TRP A 214 11.23 -4.40 -8.94
N ALA A 215 11.52 -3.37 -8.21
CA ALA A 215 11.84 -3.45 -6.79
C ALA A 215 10.79 -2.75 -5.95
N PHE A 216 10.63 -3.22 -4.72
CA PHE A 216 9.86 -2.49 -3.71
C PHE A 216 10.59 -1.22 -3.29
N PRO A 217 9.90 -0.22 -2.72
CA PRO A 217 10.58 0.96 -2.24
C PRO A 217 11.50 0.63 -1.05
N ILE A 218 12.78 1.03 -1.16
CA ILE A 218 13.60 1.26 0.03
C ILE A 218 12.99 2.45 0.76
N VAL A 219 12.74 3.53 0.01
CA VAL A 219 11.98 4.71 0.40
C VAL A 219 11.24 5.22 -0.82
N GLY A 220 9.93 5.37 -0.72
CA GLY A 220 9.10 6.10 -1.67
C GLY A 220 8.60 7.39 -1.03
N VAL A 221 8.51 8.47 -1.80
CA VAL A 221 7.96 9.76 -1.37
C VAL A 221 6.88 10.18 -2.34
N ALA A 222 5.66 10.26 -1.86
CA ALA A 222 4.53 10.87 -2.55
C ALA A 222 4.34 12.27 -2.01
N ALA A 223 4.26 13.27 -2.87
CA ALA A 223 3.98 14.65 -2.49
C ALA A 223 2.88 15.23 -3.37
N ALA A 224 1.94 15.95 -2.74
CA ALA A 224 0.82 16.63 -3.41
C ALA A 224 0.62 18.02 -2.81
N ARG A 225 0.39 19.03 -3.68
CA ARG A 225 0.15 20.43 -3.28
C ARG A 225 -1.28 20.84 -3.64
N TYR A 226 -1.96 21.42 -2.66
CA TYR A 226 -3.32 21.98 -2.76
C TYR A 226 -3.34 23.38 -2.16
N SER A 227 -3.67 24.42 -2.93
CA SER A 227 -3.93 25.79 -2.41
C SER A 227 -3.03 26.25 -1.26
N GLY A 228 -1.72 25.97 -1.34
CA GLY A 228 -0.73 26.30 -0.33
C GLY A 228 -0.48 25.23 0.74
N GLU A 229 -1.26 24.16 0.82
CA GLU A 229 -0.99 23.00 1.65
C GLU A 229 -0.18 21.96 0.87
N VAL A 230 0.86 21.40 1.49
CA VAL A 230 1.63 20.28 0.95
C VAL A 230 1.44 19.06 1.84
N ARG A 231 1.05 17.96 1.23
CA ARG A 231 0.92 16.64 1.87
C ARG A 231 2.03 15.73 1.38
N ILE A 232 2.66 15.03 2.31
CA ILE A 232 3.77 14.11 2.01
C ILE A 232 3.48 12.78 2.70
N ALA A 233 3.52 11.69 1.94
CA ALA A 233 3.43 10.34 2.48
C ALA A 233 4.59 9.47 1.99
N LEU A 234 5.07 8.59 2.85
CA LEU A 234 6.21 7.74 2.60
C LEU A 234 5.80 6.28 2.44
N ALA A 235 6.44 5.58 1.51
CA ALA A 235 6.35 4.13 1.33
C ALA A 235 7.67 3.46 1.75
N GLY A 236 7.60 2.22 2.22
CA GLY A 236 8.77 1.42 2.55
C GLY A 236 9.45 1.77 3.89
N VAL A 237 8.88 2.65 4.70
CA VAL A 237 9.53 3.17 5.92
C VAL A 237 8.80 2.87 7.22
N ALA A 238 7.57 2.39 7.17
CA ALA A 238 6.73 2.06 8.31
C ALA A 238 5.85 0.83 7.99
N PRO A 239 5.23 0.17 8.99
CA PRO A 239 4.27 -0.92 8.75
C PRO A 239 3.04 -0.50 7.93
N ILE A 240 2.78 0.79 7.85
CA ILE A 240 1.69 1.44 7.11
C ILE A 240 2.26 2.51 6.17
N PRO A 241 1.51 3.01 5.16
CA PRO A 241 1.87 4.25 4.48
C PRO A 241 2.01 5.37 5.51
N TRP A 242 3.15 6.06 5.53
CA TRP A 242 3.48 6.99 6.61
C TRP A 242 3.29 8.45 6.17
N MET A 243 2.28 9.11 6.73
CA MET A 243 2.09 10.55 6.51
C MET A 243 3.11 11.33 7.33
N LEU A 244 3.78 12.31 6.71
CA LEU A 244 4.62 13.26 7.42
C LEU A 244 3.78 14.50 7.77
N GLU A 245 3.76 14.89 9.04
CA GLU A 245 3.10 16.11 9.51
C GLU A 245 3.82 17.38 9.01
N SER A 246 5.12 17.27 8.78
CA SER A 246 5.94 18.34 8.19
C SER A 246 7.19 17.75 7.53
N ALA A 247 7.87 18.53 6.71
CA ALA A 247 9.14 18.10 6.10
C ALA A 247 10.25 17.80 7.13
N THR A 248 10.13 18.35 8.36
CA THR A 248 11.07 18.12 9.48
C THR A 248 10.69 16.91 10.35
N ALA A 249 9.48 16.35 10.22
CA ALA A 249 9.02 15.19 11.00
C ALA A 249 9.82 13.88 10.73
N LEU A 250 10.86 13.94 9.90
CA LEU A 250 11.84 12.85 9.77
C LEU A 250 12.71 12.67 11.02
N GLU A 251 12.79 13.68 11.90
CA GLU A 251 13.49 13.62 13.18
C GLU A 251 12.84 12.64 14.16
N ASP A 252 11.56 12.33 13.98
CA ASP A 252 10.81 11.36 14.79
C ASP A 252 11.12 9.88 14.42
N ALA A 253 11.98 9.67 13.44
CA ALA A 253 12.36 8.32 13.03
C ALA A 253 13.12 7.58 14.14
N THR A 254 12.79 6.31 14.33
CA THR A 254 13.42 5.38 15.29
C THR A 254 14.11 4.22 14.53
N PRO A 255 15.18 4.51 13.77
CA PRO A 255 15.80 3.49 12.94
C PRO A 255 16.48 2.40 13.76
N LEU A 256 16.37 1.15 13.30
CA LEU A 256 17.27 0.09 13.73
C LEU A 256 18.69 0.35 13.19
N PRO A 257 19.76 -0.20 13.77
CA PRO A 257 21.13 0.11 13.35
C PRO A 257 21.40 -0.02 11.86
N GLY A 258 20.81 -1.00 11.19
CA GLY A 258 20.98 -1.21 9.75
C GLY A 258 20.00 -0.44 8.87
N THR A 259 19.05 0.35 9.42
CA THR A 259 18.03 1.09 8.65
C THR A 259 18.24 2.61 8.67
N ALA A 260 19.21 3.14 9.41
CA ALA A 260 19.45 4.59 9.55
C ALA A 260 19.62 5.31 8.19
N TYR A 261 20.27 4.67 7.23
CA TYR A 261 20.47 5.21 5.87
C TYR A 261 19.15 5.56 5.16
N LYS A 262 18.02 4.92 5.53
CA LYS A 262 16.70 5.20 4.94
C LYS A 262 16.20 6.59 5.33
N VAL A 263 16.54 7.07 6.52
CA VAL A 263 16.18 8.42 6.98
C VAL A 263 16.89 9.49 6.12
N GLU A 264 18.17 9.27 5.80
CA GLU A 264 18.94 10.16 4.91
C GLU A 264 18.35 10.18 3.49
N ILE A 265 18.03 8.99 2.95
CA ILE A 265 17.36 8.86 1.64
C ILE A 265 15.99 9.56 1.66
N ALA A 266 15.18 9.35 2.71
CA ALA A 266 13.89 10.01 2.85
C ALA A 266 14.03 11.53 2.83
N GLY A 267 14.98 12.09 3.60
CA GLY A 267 15.25 13.51 3.62
C GLY A 267 15.67 14.08 2.25
N ALA A 268 16.52 13.36 1.53
CA ALA A 268 16.92 13.76 0.19
C ALA A 268 15.75 13.74 -0.82
N LEU A 269 14.93 12.67 -0.78
CA LEU A 269 13.78 12.55 -1.66
C LEU A 269 12.66 13.54 -1.32
N VAL A 270 12.42 13.83 -0.03
CA VAL A 270 11.44 14.84 0.40
C VAL A 270 11.85 16.22 -0.11
N ARG A 271 13.10 16.64 0.08
CA ARG A 271 13.59 17.94 -0.46
C ARG A 271 13.42 18.02 -1.97
N ARG A 272 13.73 16.94 -2.69
CA ARG A 272 13.58 16.88 -4.14
C ARG A 272 12.11 16.92 -4.55
N ALA A 273 11.23 16.16 -3.89
CA ALA A 273 9.80 16.16 -4.17
C ALA A 273 9.18 17.55 -3.96
N LEU A 274 9.56 18.23 -2.87
CA LEU A 274 9.12 19.60 -2.59
C LEU A 274 9.58 20.58 -3.69
N ALA A 275 10.80 20.44 -4.18
CA ALA A 275 11.30 21.27 -5.29
C ALA A 275 10.56 21.01 -6.60
N GLU A 276 10.18 19.74 -6.88
CA GLU A 276 9.43 19.38 -8.10
C GLU A 276 7.99 19.91 -8.10
N ILE A 277 7.35 20.04 -6.92
CA ILE A 277 5.97 20.54 -6.80
C ILE A 277 5.89 22.02 -6.37
N ALA A 278 7.02 22.69 -6.16
CA ALA A 278 7.06 24.12 -5.87
C ALA A 278 6.37 24.93 -6.99
N GLU A 279 5.81 26.09 -6.66
CA GLU A 279 5.33 27.01 -7.68
C GLU A 279 6.53 27.45 -8.53
N PRO A 280 6.37 27.53 -9.87
CA PRO A 280 7.39 28.12 -10.69
C PRO A 280 7.61 29.56 -10.21
N THR A 281 8.84 29.86 -9.81
CA THR A 281 9.25 31.25 -9.53
C THR A 281 8.89 32.11 -10.74
N ARG A 282 7.98 33.07 -10.53
CA ARG A 282 7.55 34.05 -11.55
C ARG A 282 8.71 34.95 -11.94
#